data_b5c8782ab92c652fca9a506f194a131a
#
_entry.id   b5c8782ab92c652fca9a506f194a131a
#
_cell.length_a   1.000
_cell.length_b   1.000
_cell.length_c   1.000
_cell.angle_alpha   90.00
_cell.angle_beta   90.00
_cell.angle_gamma   90.00
#
_symmetry.space_group_name_H-M   'P 1'
#
loop_
_entity.id
_entity.type
_entity.pdbx_description
1 polymer ?
#
loop_
_entity_poly.entity_id
_entity_poly.type
_entity_poly.pdbx_seq_one_letter_code
_entity_poly.pdbx_strand_id
1 'polypeptide(L)'
;MFDTIHLTNMLRSEVEGVPETGLPLDAFPDKIQEIILNLARYENFNVEYTASIVLSAVATAIGNSCHIRIKGEWKTCPSLYMMLVGRPGLGKTPPLGFIYKPINEYDDRLHEKYNEEYDEYERAMSAGKHGSDGEEQLLKKPNFVTTVIYDSTPEAMMNIHQHNQRGITLVVDEILALFNSVKRYNSKNNLIEDLLTAYSGQPLKIIRKSESRPVLIKNPCINVIGSVQTNMLQEVFRAEFLANGLLDRFLFVYPKNRKISGWRREERNTARPDIMNQWRTIINRILSIPCILDDKGTTGKHGKIDPVGTDEIDPVK
;
A
#
# COMPACT_ATOMS: atom_id res chain seq x y z
N MET A 1 -33.11 -3.22 -7.07
CA MET A 1 -32.74 -2.86 -5.67
C MET A 1 -32.16 -4.13 -5.05
N PHE A 2 -30.84 -4.26 -4.98
CA PHE A 2 -30.22 -5.44 -4.38
C PHE A 2 -30.30 -5.30 -2.87
N ASP A 3 -31.00 -6.25 -2.25
CA ASP A 3 -31.14 -6.33 -0.79
C ASP A 3 -29.79 -6.77 -0.21
N THR A 4 -29.37 -6.18 0.91
CA THR A 4 -28.15 -6.55 1.63
C THR A 4 -28.14 -8.05 1.98
N ILE A 5 -29.30 -8.63 2.21
CA ILE A 5 -29.48 -10.06 2.45
C ILE A 5 -29.16 -10.86 1.18
N HIS A 6 -29.55 -10.37 0.01
CA HIS A 6 -29.27 -11.04 -1.26
C HIS A 6 -27.78 -11.01 -1.60
N LEU A 7 -27.10 -9.89 -1.39
CA LEU A 7 -25.65 -9.78 -1.56
C LEU A 7 -24.87 -10.67 -0.58
N THR A 8 -25.31 -10.72 0.69
CA THR A 8 -24.73 -11.62 1.70
C THR A 8 -24.95 -13.07 1.35
N ASN A 9 -26.10 -13.41 0.76
CA ASN A 9 -26.42 -14.76 0.32
C ASN A 9 -25.69 -15.14 -0.97
N MET A 10 -25.51 -14.22 -1.93
CA MET A 10 -24.65 -14.44 -3.10
C MET A 10 -23.19 -14.71 -2.71
N LEU A 11 -22.64 -13.87 -1.84
CA LEU A 11 -21.27 -14.09 -1.30
C LEU A 11 -21.17 -15.41 -0.52
N ARG A 12 -22.25 -15.88 0.10
CA ARG A 12 -22.29 -17.19 0.75
C ARG A 12 -22.44 -18.34 -0.22
N SER A 13 -23.26 -18.21 -1.27
CA SER A 13 -23.53 -19.29 -2.23
C SER A 13 -22.36 -19.57 -3.16
N GLU A 14 -21.54 -18.58 -3.49
CA GLU A 14 -20.28 -18.80 -4.23
C GLU A 14 -19.19 -19.45 -3.38
N VAL A 15 -19.37 -19.45 -2.04
CA VAL A 15 -18.43 -20.02 -1.05
C VAL A 15 -18.94 -21.34 -0.45
N GLU A 16 -20.07 -21.85 -0.90
CA GLU A 16 -20.56 -23.18 -0.48
C GLU A 16 -19.59 -24.27 -0.94
N GLY A 17 -18.80 -24.77 0.01
CA GLY A 17 -17.76 -25.78 -0.21
C GLY A 17 -16.35 -25.37 0.19
N VAL A 18 -16.09 -24.09 0.37
CA VAL A 18 -14.83 -23.65 0.99
C VAL A 18 -14.98 -23.82 2.51
N PRO A 19 -14.10 -24.63 3.17
CA PRO A 19 -14.13 -24.71 4.62
C PRO A 19 -14.06 -23.30 5.20
N GLU A 20 -14.84 -23.02 6.25
CA GLU A 20 -14.80 -21.75 6.98
C GLU A 20 -13.45 -21.62 7.72
N THR A 21 -12.36 -21.60 7.00
CA THR A 21 -11.04 -21.34 7.56
C THR A 21 -10.93 -19.84 7.81
N GLY A 22 -10.55 -19.45 9.04
CA GLY A 22 -10.12 -18.09 9.33
C GLY A 22 -8.89 -17.71 8.50
N LEU A 23 -8.40 -16.47 8.65
CA LEU A 23 -7.14 -16.07 8.04
C LEU A 23 -6.03 -17.05 8.44
N PRO A 24 -5.29 -17.67 7.47
CA PRO A 24 -4.25 -18.63 7.76
C PRO A 24 -3.02 -17.91 8.37
N LEU A 25 -2.99 -17.74 9.67
CA LEU A 25 -1.86 -17.08 10.36
C LEU A 25 -0.57 -17.88 10.23
N ASP A 26 -0.67 -19.20 10.13
CA ASP A 26 0.44 -20.12 9.90
C ASP A 26 1.17 -19.91 8.57
N ALA A 27 0.54 -19.22 7.61
CA ALA A 27 1.21 -18.80 6.37
C ALA A 27 2.20 -17.62 6.57
N PHE A 28 2.14 -16.93 7.71
CA PHE A 28 3.08 -15.86 8.01
C PHE A 28 4.34 -16.43 8.70
N PRO A 29 5.52 -15.79 8.50
CA PRO A 29 6.71 -16.14 9.29
C PRO A 29 6.46 -16.04 10.79
N ASP A 30 7.02 -16.95 11.60
CA ASP A 30 6.78 -17.04 13.04
C ASP A 30 6.89 -15.71 13.78
N LYS A 31 7.88 -14.90 13.42
CA LYS A 31 8.07 -13.57 14.02
C LYS A 31 6.92 -12.60 13.73
N ILE A 32 6.34 -12.71 12.56
CA ILE A 32 5.17 -11.90 12.17
C ILE A 32 3.92 -12.39 12.88
N GLN A 33 3.74 -13.72 13.00
CA GLN A 33 2.66 -14.31 13.79
C GLN A 33 2.73 -13.82 15.24
N GLU A 34 3.93 -13.86 15.86
CA GLU A 34 4.14 -13.38 17.22
C GLU A 34 3.74 -11.90 17.38
N ILE A 35 4.13 -11.03 16.44
CA ILE A 35 3.76 -9.62 16.46
C ILE A 35 2.25 -9.45 16.38
N ILE A 36 1.57 -10.13 15.45
CA ILE A 36 0.12 -10.03 15.27
C ILE A 36 -0.63 -10.47 16.53
N LEU A 37 -0.22 -11.62 17.10
CA LEU A 37 -0.84 -12.17 18.31
C LEU A 37 -0.59 -11.30 19.55
N ASN A 38 0.59 -10.72 19.66
CA ASN A 38 0.92 -9.78 20.74
C ASN A 38 0.11 -8.49 20.63
N LEU A 39 -0.09 -7.95 19.41
CA LEU A 39 -0.96 -6.79 19.20
C LEU A 39 -2.42 -7.08 19.53
N ALA A 40 -2.90 -8.27 19.20
CA ALA A 40 -4.24 -8.71 19.60
C ALA A 40 -4.37 -8.82 21.13
N ARG A 41 -3.33 -9.33 21.80
CA ARG A 41 -3.32 -9.52 23.26
C ARG A 41 -3.19 -8.23 24.05
N TYR A 42 -2.24 -7.38 23.68
CA TYR A 42 -1.86 -6.20 24.48
C TYR A 42 -2.54 -4.92 24.04
N GLU A 43 -2.85 -4.77 22.73
CA GLU A 43 -3.50 -3.59 22.17
C GLU A 43 -4.98 -3.82 21.82
N ASN A 44 -5.47 -5.07 22.04
CA ASN A 44 -6.84 -5.46 21.71
C ASN A 44 -7.19 -5.27 20.22
N PHE A 45 -6.19 -5.40 19.32
CA PHE A 45 -6.42 -5.29 17.90
C PHE A 45 -7.05 -6.58 17.36
N ASN A 46 -7.95 -6.44 16.38
CA ASN A 46 -8.49 -7.61 15.71
C ASN A 46 -7.42 -8.28 14.85
N VAL A 47 -7.26 -9.61 15.02
CA VAL A 47 -6.20 -10.40 14.36
C VAL A 47 -6.28 -10.29 12.85
N GLU A 48 -7.48 -10.42 12.27
CA GLU A 48 -7.70 -10.45 10.81
C GLU A 48 -7.41 -9.08 10.18
N TYR A 49 -7.84 -7.98 10.81
CA TYR A 49 -7.45 -6.64 10.37
C TYR A 49 -5.94 -6.43 10.48
N THR A 50 -5.36 -6.79 11.63
CA THR A 50 -3.93 -6.59 11.88
C THR A 50 -3.08 -7.35 10.86
N ALA A 51 -3.38 -8.61 10.60
CA ALA A 51 -2.64 -9.44 9.66
C ALA A 51 -2.76 -8.91 8.22
N SER A 52 -3.95 -8.48 7.81
CA SER A 52 -4.17 -7.90 6.49
C SER A 52 -3.43 -6.56 6.32
N ILE A 53 -3.42 -5.72 7.35
CA ILE A 53 -2.67 -4.47 7.36
C ILE A 53 -1.16 -4.73 7.33
N VAL A 54 -0.69 -5.76 8.04
CA VAL A 54 0.72 -6.21 7.98
C VAL A 54 1.10 -6.59 6.55
N LEU A 55 0.27 -7.37 5.84
CA LEU A 55 0.50 -7.69 4.42
C LEU A 55 0.61 -6.44 3.56
N SER A 56 -0.31 -5.49 3.74
CA SER A 56 -0.30 -4.22 3.02
C SER A 56 0.96 -3.40 3.31
N ALA A 57 1.37 -3.29 4.57
CA ALA A 57 2.57 -2.55 4.97
C ALA A 57 3.86 -3.20 4.44
N VAL A 58 3.94 -4.54 4.46
CA VAL A 58 5.08 -5.27 3.88
C VAL A 58 5.11 -5.08 2.37
N ALA A 59 3.97 -5.17 1.67
CA ALA A 59 3.88 -4.91 0.24
C ALA A 59 4.33 -3.47 -0.10
N THR A 60 3.93 -2.49 0.71
CA THR A 60 4.37 -1.09 0.62
C THR A 60 5.89 -0.98 0.77
N ALA A 61 6.45 -1.59 1.81
CA ALA A 61 7.88 -1.51 2.10
C ALA A 61 8.74 -2.23 1.03
N ILE A 62 8.26 -3.33 0.47
CA ILE A 62 8.92 -4.03 -0.64
C ILE A 62 8.82 -3.19 -1.92
N GLY A 63 7.62 -2.82 -2.34
CA GLY A 63 7.40 -2.10 -3.59
C GLY A 63 8.13 -2.74 -4.77
N ASN A 64 8.82 -1.94 -5.58
CA ASN A 64 9.62 -2.40 -6.71
C ASN A 64 11.04 -2.87 -6.33
N SER A 65 11.39 -2.99 -5.05
CA SER A 65 12.71 -3.54 -4.67
C SER A 65 12.83 -5.03 -4.99
N CYS A 66 11.72 -5.75 -4.99
CA CYS A 66 11.67 -7.18 -5.32
C CYS A 66 10.44 -7.49 -6.19
N HIS A 67 10.64 -8.36 -7.18
CA HIS A 67 9.56 -8.91 -7.98
C HIS A 67 9.50 -10.42 -7.85
N ILE A 68 8.29 -10.97 -7.83
CA ILE A 68 8.09 -12.43 -7.89
C ILE A 68 7.97 -12.82 -9.35
N ARG A 69 8.74 -13.84 -9.76
CA ARG A 69 8.58 -14.48 -11.05
C ARG A 69 7.59 -15.63 -10.89
N ILE A 70 6.44 -15.52 -11.53
CA ILE A 70 5.37 -16.52 -11.45
C ILE A 70 5.63 -17.65 -12.46
N LYS A 71 5.86 -17.30 -13.71
CA LYS A 71 6.13 -18.29 -14.79
C LYS A 71 6.80 -17.60 -15.97
N GLY A 72 7.87 -18.21 -16.52
CA GLY A 72 8.59 -17.67 -17.67
C GLY A 72 9.07 -16.24 -17.41
N GLU A 73 8.67 -15.31 -18.25
CA GLU A 73 8.97 -13.87 -18.10
C GLU A 73 7.94 -13.10 -17.27
N TRP A 74 6.90 -13.76 -16.81
CA TRP A 74 5.86 -13.12 -16.01
C TRP A 74 6.38 -12.82 -14.60
N LYS A 75 6.61 -11.55 -14.35
CA LYS A 75 7.02 -10.99 -13.06
C LYS A 75 5.93 -10.04 -12.57
N THR A 76 5.77 -9.97 -11.26
CA THR A 76 4.87 -9.01 -10.62
C THR A 76 5.50 -8.40 -9.38
N CYS A 77 5.17 -7.13 -9.11
CA CYS A 77 5.44 -6.48 -7.83
C CYS A 77 4.30 -6.79 -6.83
N PRO A 78 4.50 -6.56 -5.53
CA PRO A 78 3.46 -6.78 -4.51
C PRO A 78 2.43 -5.65 -4.50
N SER A 79 1.65 -5.53 -5.58
CA SER A 79 0.50 -4.60 -5.62
C SER A 79 -0.71 -5.25 -4.96
N LEU A 80 -1.14 -4.68 -3.83
CA LEU A 80 -2.29 -5.16 -3.07
C LEU A 80 -3.34 -4.06 -2.92
N TYR A 81 -4.58 -4.37 -3.27
CA TYR A 81 -5.73 -3.51 -3.01
C TYR A 81 -6.57 -4.16 -1.92
N MET A 82 -6.73 -3.49 -0.78
CA MET A 82 -7.38 -4.04 0.41
C MET A 82 -8.50 -3.14 0.91
N MET A 83 -9.61 -3.77 1.28
CA MET A 83 -10.77 -3.10 1.84
C MET A 83 -11.13 -3.69 3.20
N LEU A 84 -10.93 -2.90 4.26
CA LEU A 84 -11.27 -3.29 5.63
C LEU A 84 -12.76 -3.01 5.88
N VAL A 85 -13.55 -4.08 5.90
CA VAL A 85 -15.01 -3.99 6.01
C VAL A 85 -15.45 -4.16 7.45
N GLY A 86 -16.25 -3.24 7.99
CA GLY A 86 -16.81 -3.39 9.33
C GLY A 86 -17.62 -2.20 9.79
N ARG A 87 -18.45 -2.41 10.81
CA ARG A 87 -19.23 -1.34 11.43
C ARG A 87 -18.34 -0.24 12.02
N PRO A 88 -18.84 0.98 12.21
CA PRO A 88 -18.17 1.99 13.00
C PRO A 88 -17.77 1.46 14.38
N GLY A 89 -16.61 1.84 14.88
CA GLY A 89 -16.14 1.43 16.21
C GLY A 89 -15.54 0.02 16.30
N LEU A 90 -15.45 -0.76 15.22
CA LEU A 90 -14.82 -2.09 15.23
C LEU A 90 -13.28 -2.08 15.25
N GLY A 91 -12.66 -0.92 15.46
CA GLY A 91 -11.20 -0.85 15.64
C GLY A 91 -10.40 -1.12 14.37
N LYS A 92 -10.87 -0.67 13.19
CA LYS A 92 -10.13 -0.79 11.91
C LYS A 92 -8.90 0.13 11.86
N THR A 93 -9.05 1.37 12.31
CA THR A 93 -8.04 2.43 12.20
C THR A 93 -6.85 2.29 13.17
N PRO A 94 -7.01 1.88 14.44
CA PRO A 94 -5.87 1.78 15.36
C PRO A 94 -4.74 0.84 14.88
N PRO A 95 -5.00 -0.39 14.41
CA PRO A 95 -3.93 -1.24 13.87
C PRO A 95 -3.30 -0.65 12.60
N LEU A 96 -4.06 0.09 11.77
CA LEU A 96 -3.52 0.75 10.59
C LEU A 96 -2.47 1.79 10.98
N GLY A 97 -2.80 2.69 11.91
CA GLY A 97 -1.85 3.70 12.41
C GLY A 97 -0.62 3.08 13.06
N PHE A 98 -0.79 1.99 13.84
CA PHE A 98 0.32 1.31 14.47
C PHE A 98 1.26 0.66 13.46
N ILE A 99 0.73 -0.09 12.52
CA ILE A 99 1.50 -0.88 11.56
C ILE A 99 2.21 0.01 10.53
N TYR A 100 1.57 1.10 10.07
CA TYR A 100 2.18 2.03 9.13
C TYR A 100 3.16 3.03 9.76
N LYS A 101 3.21 3.12 11.09
CA LYS A 101 4.08 4.08 11.79
C LYS A 101 5.55 4.03 11.33
N PRO A 102 6.24 2.89 11.21
CA PRO A 102 7.64 2.88 10.75
C PRO A 102 7.82 3.36 9.30
N ILE A 103 6.81 3.18 8.44
CA ILE A 103 6.85 3.66 7.05
C ILE A 103 6.66 5.18 7.03
N ASN A 104 5.74 5.71 7.85
CA ASN A 104 5.57 7.15 8.00
C ASN A 104 6.84 7.81 8.55
N GLU A 105 7.49 7.20 9.56
CA GLU A 105 8.79 7.67 10.09
C GLU A 105 9.90 7.66 9.01
N TYR A 106 9.83 6.75 8.04
CA TYR A 106 10.72 6.74 6.87
C TYR A 106 10.39 7.90 5.93
N ASP A 107 9.12 8.14 5.63
CA ASP A 107 8.67 9.25 4.79
C ASP A 107 8.97 10.61 5.42
N ASP A 108 8.87 10.74 6.76
CA ASP A 108 9.27 11.96 7.49
C ASP A 108 10.73 12.31 7.21
N ARG A 109 11.64 11.33 7.25
CA ARG A 109 13.07 11.54 6.91
C ARG A 109 13.28 11.94 5.44
N LEU A 110 12.50 11.38 4.51
CA LEU A 110 12.54 11.80 3.10
C LEU A 110 12.06 13.24 2.94
N HIS A 111 11.06 13.64 3.70
CA HIS A 111 10.51 14.99 3.69
C HIS A 111 11.52 16.01 4.29
N GLU A 112 12.15 15.68 5.41
CA GLU A 112 13.22 16.52 5.99
C GLU A 112 14.33 16.77 4.95
N LYS A 113 14.83 15.70 4.32
CA LYS A 113 15.83 15.80 3.26
C LYS A 113 15.39 16.66 2.07
N TYR A 114 14.14 16.46 1.62
CA TYR A 114 13.56 17.27 0.55
C TYR A 114 13.53 18.77 0.91
N ASN A 115 13.14 19.10 2.14
CA ASN A 115 13.09 20.50 2.59
C ASN A 115 14.48 21.12 2.62
N GLU A 116 15.51 20.42 3.12
CA GLU A 116 16.90 20.87 3.11
C GLU A 116 17.39 21.16 1.68
N GLU A 117 17.17 20.19 0.76
CA GLU A 117 17.56 20.34 -0.66
C GLU A 117 16.78 21.48 -1.36
N TYR A 118 15.51 21.67 -1.00
CA TYR A 118 14.66 22.72 -1.58
C TYR A 118 15.09 24.11 -1.09
N ASP A 119 15.42 24.26 0.19
CA ASP A 119 15.95 25.51 0.76
C ASP A 119 17.32 25.90 0.15
N GLU A 120 18.16 24.90 -0.13
CA GLU A 120 19.43 25.13 -0.84
C GLU A 120 19.19 25.61 -2.29
N TYR A 121 18.24 24.97 -2.97
CA TYR A 121 17.83 25.38 -4.32
C TYR A 121 17.29 26.80 -4.34
N GLU A 122 16.41 27.19 -3.42
CA GLU A 122 15.85 28.54 -3.33
C GLU A 122 16.94 29.60 -3.02
N ARG A 123 17.85 29.30 -2.10
CA ARG A 123 18.97 30.20 -1.78
C ARG A 123 19.87 30.43 -2.99
N ALA A 124 20.17 29.37 -3.74
CA ALA A 124 20.99 29.48 -4.93
C ALA A 124 20.30 30.26 -6.06
N MET A 125 19.00 30.05 -6.24
CA MET A 125 18.21 30.82 -7.22
C MET A 125 18.12 32.31 -6.84
N SER A 126 17.92 32.62 -5.57
CA SER A 126 17.85 34.00 -5.05
C SER A 126 19.18 34.72 -5.08
N ALA A 127 20.29 34.02 -4.92
CA ALA A 127 21.64 34.59 -4.96
C ALA A 127 22.10 35.00 -6.37
N GLY A 128 21.25 34.82 -7.38
CA GLY A 128 21.55 35.22 -8.77
C GLY A 128 22.83 34.59 -9.34
N LYS A 129 23.22 33.42 -8.86
CA LYS A 129 24.34 32.64 -9.39
C LYS A 129 23.99 32.04 -10.77
N HIS A 130 23.68 32.91 -11.72
CA HIS A 130 24.01 32.67 -13.10
C HIS A 130 25.54 32.81 -13.19
N GLY A 131 26.24 31.72 -13.21
CA GLY A 131 27.68 31.73 -13.22
C GLY A 131 28.21 32.50 -14.42
N SER A 132 28.88 33.58 -14.15
CA SER A 132 29.86 34.16 -15.04
C SER A 132 31.15 33.38 -14.88
N ASP A 133 31.22 32.18 -15.32
CA ASP A 133 32.39 31.42 -15.76
C ASP A 133 32.08 29.91 -15.75
N GLY A 134 31.75 29.41 -16.90
CA GLY A 134 32.25 28.16 -17.47
C GLY A 134 31.74 26.82 -16.92
N GLU A 135 31.05 26.69 -15.81
CA GLU A 135 30.40 25.45 -15.37
C GLU A 135 28.99 25.76 -14.82
N GLU A 136 28.00 25.71 -15.69
CA GLU A 136 26.59 25.66 -15.32
C GLU A 136 26.32 24.35 -14.60
N GLN A 137 26.57 24.27 -13.30
CA GLN A 137 25.87 23.32 -12.45
C GLN A 137 24.42 23.79 -12.37
N LEU A 138 23.62 23.39 -13.36
CA LEU A 138 22.18 23.57 -13.35
C LEU A 138 21.63 22.89 -12.10
N LEU A 139 21.45 23.67 -11.02
CA LEU A 139 20.81 23.22 -9.80
C LEU A 139 19.41 22.70 -10.16
N LYS A 140 19.25 21.40 -10.10
CA LYS A 140 17.99 20.77 -10.43
C LYS A 140 17.06 20.90 -9.23
N LYS A 141 15.85 21.43 -9.49
CA LYS A 141 14.79 21.47 -8.46
C LYS A 141 14.58 20.08 -7.88
N PRO A 142 14.66 19.88 -6.55
CA PRO A 142 14.40 18.58 -5.94
C PRO A 142 12.95 18.13 -6.18
N ASN A 143 12.75 16.82 -6.24
CA ASN A 143 11.43 16.22 -6.39
C ASN A 143 10.94 15.72 -5.04
N PHE A 144 9.69 16.02 -4.71
CA PHE A 144 9.05 15.49 -3.52
C PHE A 144 8.78 14.00 -3.69
N VAL A 145 9.20 13.19 -2.71
CA VAL A 145 9.05 11.75 -2.67
C VAL A 145 8.43 11.32 -1.35
N THR A 146 7.38 10.54 -1.41
CA THR A 146 6.76 9.87 -0.25
C THR A 146 6.27 8.49 -0.66
N THR A 147 6.22 7.56 0.27
CA THR A 147 5.76 6.18 0.04
C THR A 147 4.27 6.04 0.35
N VAL A 148 3.79 6.75 1.38
CA VAL A 148 2.39 6.71 1.82
C VAL A 148 1.70 8.03 1.49
N ILE A 149 0.50 7.91 0.93
CA ILE A 149 -0.35 9.06 0.55
C ILE A 149 -1.71 8.86 1.22
N TYR A 150 -2.12 9.83 2.03
CA TYR A 150 -3.42 9.82 2.71
C TYR A 150 -4.48 10.60 1.95
N ASP A 151 -4.10 11.71 1.32
CA ASP A 151 -4.97 12.55 0.51
C ASP A 151 -4.16 13.22 -0.60
N SER A 152 -4.64 13.11 -1.83
CA SER A 152 -4.05 13.81 -2.97
C SER A 152 -4.98 13.81 -4.18
N THR A 153 -4.72 14.72 -5.12
CA THR A 153 -5.32 14.59 -6.45
C THR A 153 -4.65 13.47 -7.25
N PRO A 154 -5.34 12.85 -8.21
CA PRO A 154 -4.76 11.83 -9.07
C PRO A 154 -3.47 12.29 -9.79
N GLU A 155 -3.41 13.56 -10.19
CA GLU A 155 -2.24 14.16 -10.82
C GLU A 155 -1.04 14.20 -9.88
N ALA A 156 -1.26 14.71 -8.67
CA ALA A 156 -0.21 14.79 -7.65
C ALA A 156 0.32 13.40 -7.29
N MET A 157 -0.58 12.42 -7.13
CA MET A 157 -0.25 11.03 -6.87
C MET A 157 0.65 10.44 -7.96
N MET A 158 0.30 10.63 -9.24
CA MET A 158 1.08 10.11 -10.36
C MET A 158 2.42 10.83 -10.49
N ASN A 159 2.47 12.12 -10.21
CA ASN A 159 3.72 12.88 -10.18
C ASN A 159 4.65 12.39 -9.05
N ILE A 160 4.13 12.14 -7.86
CA ILE A 160 4.90 11.54 -6.75
C ILE A 160 5.43 10.17 -7.16
N HIS A 161 4.58 9.31 -7.72
CA HIS A 161 4.98 7.96 -8.11
C HIS A 161 6.07 7.97 -9.20
N GLN A 162 6.03 8.90 -10.16
CA GLN A 162 7.06 9.02 -11.20
C GLN A 162 8.46 9.21 -10.59
N HIS A 163 8.54 9.88 -9.44
CA HIS A 163 9.80 10.17 -8.76
C HIS A 163 10.11 9.16 -7.63
N ASN A 164 9.15 8.36 -7.22
CA ASN A 164 9.34 7.28 -6.27
C ASN A 164 9.44 5.92 -6.97
N GLN A 165 10.67 5.45 -7.17
CA GLN A 165 10.92 4.15 -7.84
C GLN A 165 10.37 2.96 -7.04
N ARG A 166 10.25 3.07 -5.71
CA ARG A 166 9.69 2.00 -4.88
C ARG A 166 8.21 1.79 -5.14
N GLY A 167 7.48 2.84 -5.46
CA GLY A 167 6.03 2.85 -5.59
C GLY A 167 5.36 3.63 -4.47
N ILE A 168 4.04 3.62 -4.47
CA ILE A 168 3.22 4.38 -3.52
C ILE A 168 2.09 3.53 -2.95
N THR A 169 1.61 3.92 -1.78
CA THR A 169 0.44 3.32 -1.16
C THR A 169 -0.56 4.40 -0.80
N LEU A 170 -1.79 4.23 -1.29
CA LEU A 170 -2.92 5.05 -0.89
C LEU A 170 -3.54 4.47 0.38
N VAL A 171 -3.49 5.23 1.46
CA VAL A 171 -4.17 4.89 2.72
C VAL A 171 -5.40 5.76 2.83
N VAL A 172 -6.57 5.19 2.65
CA VAL A 172 -7.84 5.90 2.54
C VAL A 172 -8.73 5.56 3.73
N ASP A 173 -9.11 6.54 4.53
CA ASP A 173 -9.97 6.29 5.70
C ASP A 173 -11.34 5.75 5.28
N GLU A 174 -11.95 6.33 4.24
CA GLU A 174 -13.21 5.84 3.66
C GLU A 174 -13.03 5.61 2.15
N ILE A 175 -13.01 4.34 1.71
CA ILE A 175 -12.73 3.97 0.31
C ILE A 175 -13.73 4.57 -0.69
N LEU A 176 -14.96 4.81 -0.26
CA LEU A 176 -15.98 5.47 -1.09
C LEU A 176 -15.61 6.90 -1.45
N ALA A 177 -14.85 7.60 -0.60
CA ALA A 177 -14.37 8.94 -0.92
C ALA A 177 -13.43 8.88 -2.14
N LEU A 178 -12.54 7.88 -2.20
CA LEU A 178 -11.67 7.64 -3.36
C LEU A 178 -12.51 7.36 -4.62
N PHE A 179 -13.49 6.47 -4.55
CA PHE A 179 -14.34 6.12 -5.69
C PHE A 179 -15.21 7.29 -6.17
N ASN A 180 -15.73 8.09 -5.26
CA ASN A 180 -16.56 9.26 -5.58
C ASN A 180 -15.73 10.46 -6.07
N SER A 181 -14.47 10.59 -5.68
CA SER A 181 -13.59 11.67 -6.16
C SER A 181 -13.41 11.59 -7.68
N VAL A 182 -13.38 10.37 -8.22
CA VAL A 182 -13.31 10.13 -9.67
C VAL A 182 -14.48 10.75 -10.43
N LYS A 183 -15.66 10.79 -9.84
CA LYS A 183 -16.87 11.37 -10.47
C LYS A 183 -16.88 12.90 -10.45
N ARG A 184 -16.34 13.51 -9.40
CA ARG A 184 -16.35 14.97 -9.22
C ARG A 184 -15.37 15.70 -10.15
N TYR A 185 -14.27 15.06 -10.47
CA TYR A 185 -13.27 15.60 -11.40
C TYR A 185 -13.60 15.17 -12.83
N ASN A 186 -14.64 15.81 -13.44
CA ASN A 186 -15.05 15.74 -14.86
C ASN A 186 -14.14 14.87 -15.75
N SER A 187 -14.70 13.85 -16.39
CA SER A 187 -14.33 13.10 -17.61
C SER A 187 -12.86 13.08 -18.13
N LYS A 188 -11.91 13.73 -17.48
CA LYS A 188 -10.48 13.79 -17.84
C LYS A 188 -9.55 13.06 -16.89
N ASN A 189 -10.03 12.61 -15.73
CA ASN A 189 -9.22 11.92 -14.73
C ASN A 189 -9.63 10.46 -14.63
N ASN A 190 -8.83 9.61 -15.25
CA ASN A 190 -9.06 8.17 -15.32
C ASN A 190 -8.38 7.42 -14.15
N LEU A 191 -8.49 7.92 -12.89
CA LEU A 191 -7.82 7.29 -11.75
C LEU A 191 -8.11 5.78 -11.67
N ILE A 192 -9.36 5.36 -11.93
CA ILE A 192 -9.73 3.95 -11.92
C ILE A 192 -8.96 3.18 -12.98
N GLU A 193 -8.89 3.70 -14.20
CA GLU A 193 -8.14 3.08 -15.31
C GLU A 193 -6.64 3.05 -15.02
N ASP A 194 -6.10 4.10 -14.42
CA ASP A 194 -4.70 4.16 -13.99
C ASP A 194 -4.41 3.11 -12.91
N LEU A 195 -5.31 2.93 -11.93
CA LEU A 195 -5.21 1.88 -10.91
C LEU A 195 -5.31 0.48 -11.51
N LEU A 196 -6.21 0.25 -12.46
CA LEU A 196 -6.36 -1.03 -13.16
C LEU A 196 -5.10 -1.37 -13.97
N THR A 197 -4.55 -0.37 -14.66
CA THR A 197 -3.32 -0.47 -15.44
C THR A 197 -2.12 -0.77 -14.54
N ALA A 198 -2.00 -0.04 -13.44
CA ALA A 198 -0.94 -0.24 -12.45
C ALA A 198 -1.00 -1.63 -11.81
N TYR A 199 -2.20 -2.09 -11.42
CA TYR A 199 -2.39 -3.42 -10.86
C TYR A 199 -1.92 -4.53 -11.80
N SER A 200 -2.11 -4.33 -13.09
CA SER A 200 -1.69 -5.26 -14.14
C SER A 200 -0.19 -5.13 -14.48
N GLY A 201 0.56 -4.26 -13.79
CA GLY A 201 1.99 -4.03 -14.02
C GLY A 201 2.29 -3.38 -15.38
N GLN A 202 1.29 -2.78 -16.04
CA GLN A 202 1.49 -2.13 -17.33
C GLN A 202 1.98 -0.68 -17.14
N PRO A 203 2.90 -0.20 -18.00
CA PRO A 203 3.40 1.17 -17.90
C PRO A 203 2.30 2.20 -17.96
N LEU A 204 2.38 3.21 -17.08
CA LEU A 204 1.49 4.37 -17.10
C LEU A 204 2.13 5.49 -17.91
N LYS A 205 1.40 5.99 -18.91
CA LYS A 205 1.83 7.08 -19.76
C LYS A 205 0.72 8.15 -19.81
N ILE A 206 0.88 9.19 -19.00
CA ILE A 206 -0.14 10.23 -18.84
C ILE A 206 0.35 11.50 -19.54
N ILE A 207 -0.39 11.94 -20.58
CA ILE A 207 -0.09 13.13 -21.37
C ILE A 207 -1.23 14.11 -21.18
N ARG A 208 -0.95 15.28 -20.61
CA ARG A 208 -1.96 16.34 -20.37
C ARG A 208 -1.51 17.65 -20.99
N LYS A 209 -2.48 18.41 -21.52
CA LYS A 209 -2.22 19.73 -22.13
C LYS A 209 -1.72 20.77 -21.11
N SER A 210 -2.07 20.59 -19.83
CA SER A 210 -1.71 21.51 -18.74
C SER A 210 -0.31 21.28 -18.18
N GLU A 211 0.32 20.15 -18.50
CA GLU A 211 1.64 19.78 -17.97
C GLU A 211 2.71 19.96 -19.06
N SER A 212 3.81 20.59 -18.70
CA SER A 212 4.94 20.82 -19.62
C SER A 212 5.67 19.52 -20.00
N ARG A 213 5.53 18.47 -19.20
CA ARG A 213 6.14 17.15 -19.45
C ARG A 213 5.15 16.03 -19.15
N PRO A 214 5.12 14.97 -19.97
CA PRO A 214 4.29 13.80 -19.70
C PRO A 214 4.82 13.03 -18.48
N VAL A 215 3.90 12.47 -17.70
CA VAL A 215 4.24 11.52 -16.63
C VAL A 215 4.43 10.13 -17.25
N LEU A 216 5.57 9.52 -16.99
CA LEU A 216 5.91 8.19 -17.47
C LEU A 216 6.39 7.31 -16.32
N ILE A 217 5.60 6.31 -15.97
CA ILE A 217 5.93 5.32 -14.93
C ILE A 217 6.06 3.97 -15.62
N LYS A 218 7.30 3.49 -15.75
CA LYS A 218 7.59 2.23 -16.47
C LYS A 218 7.14 1.00 -15.68
N ASN A 219 7.39 1.00 -14.38
CA ASN A 219 7.06 -0.08 -13.46
C ASN A 219 6.16 0.46 -12.36
N PRO A 220 4.84 0.59 -12.61
CA PRO A 220 3.94 1.06 -11.58
C PRO A 220 3.82 0.02 -10.46
N CYS A 221 3.93 0.49 -9.22
CA CYS A 221 3.64 -0.28 -8.02
C CYS A 221 2.78 0.60 -7.12
N ILE A 222 1.49 0.40 -7.18
CA ILE A 222 0.51 1.14 -6.40
C ILE A 222 -0.22 0.16 -5.51
N ASN A 223 -0.22 0.43 -4.20
CA ASN A 223 -1.02 -0.28 -3.23
C ASN A 223 -2.19 0.61 -2.80
N VAL A 224 -3.31 0.01 -2.44
CA VAL A 224 -4.46 0.70 -1.88
C VAL A 224 -4.93 -0.03 -0.64
N ILE A 225 -5.06 0.66 0.46
CA ILE A 225 -5.74 0.15 1.65
C ILE A 225 -6.70 1.20 2.17
N GLY A 226 -7.94 0.78 2.39
CA GLY A 226 -8.94 1.68 2.93
C GLY A 226 -10.00 0.96 3.70
N SER A 227 -10.83 1.71 4.42
CA SER A 227 -11.94 1.14 5.16
C SER A 227 -13.28 1.43 4.50
N VAL A 228 -14.26 0.59 4.78
CA VAL A 228 -15.65 0.81 4.42
C VAL A 228 -16.56 0.35 5.54
N GLN A 229 -17.62 1.10 5.76
CA GLN A 229 -18.66 0.71 6.70
C GLN A 229 -19.59 -0.31 6.05
N THR A 230 -20.06 -1.30 6.83
CA THR A 230 -20.92 -2.38 6.31
C THR A 230 -22.20 -1.86 5.65
N ASN A 231 -22.78 -0.79 6.17
CA ASN A 231 -23.99 -0.17 5.60
C ASN A 231 -23.71 0.57 4.27
N MET A 232 -22.43 0.84 3.95
CA MET A 232 -22.03 1.52 2.72
C MET A 232 -21.60 0.55 1.61
N LEU A 233 -21.61 -0.76 1.88
CA LEU A 233 -21.20 -1.76 0.88
C LEU A 233 -22.04 -1.70 -0.40
N GLN A 234 -23.34 -1.43 -0.32
CA GLN A 234 -24.19 -1.28 -1.51
C GLN A 234 -23.71 -0.17 -2.43
N GLU A 235 -23.13 0.89 -1.87
CA GLU A 235 -22.56 1.99 -2.64
C GLU A 235 -21.23 1.61 -3.31
N VAL A 236 -20.47 0.71 -2.68
CA VAL A 236 -19.24 0.15 -3.26
C VAL A 236 -19.57 -0.80 -4.43
N PHE A 237 -20.58 -1.66 -4.25
CA PHE A 237 -21.01 -2.64 -5.26
C PHE A 237 -21.96 -2.05 -6.32
N ARG A 238 -21.81 -0.78 -6.68
CA ARG A 238 -22.53 -0.19 -7.79
C ARG A 238 -22.13 -0.84 -9.12
N ALA A 239 -23.06 -0.91 -10.04
CA ALA A 239 -22.85 -1.54 -11.35
C ALA A 239 -21.61 -1.00 -12.09
N GLU A 240 -21.32 0.29 -11.95
CA GLU A 240 -20.16 0.93 -12.58
C GLU A 240 -18.81 0.41 -12.10
N PHE A 241 -18.67 0.11 -10.81
CA PHE A 241 -17.43 -0.43 -10.25
C PHE A 241 -17.28 -1.94 -10.45
N LEU A 242 -18.40 -2.64 -10.58
CA LEU A 242 -18.42 -4.05 -10.96
C LEU A 242 -18.06 -4.22 -12.44
N ALA A 243 -18.63 -3.37 -13.31
CA ALA A 243 -18.45 -3.50 -14.76
C ALA A 243 -17.01 -3.27 -15.23
N ASN A 244 -16.21 -2.45 -14.52
CA ASN A 244 -14.83 -2.17 -14.90
C ASN A 244 -13.79 -3.13 -14.27
N GLY A 245 -14.21 -4.06 -13.42
CA GLY A 245 -13.35 -5.04 -12.77
C GLY A 245 -12.47 -4.48 -11.65
N LEU A 246 -12.70 -3.24 -11.19
CA LEU A 246 -11.91 -2.66 -10.09
C LEU A 246 -12.11 -3.45 -8.80
N LEU A 247 -13.35 -3.81 -8.48
CA LEU A 247 -13.67 -4.53 -7.25
C LEU A 247 -13.08 -5.94 -7.22
N ASP A 248 -12.93 -6.59 -8.38
CA ASP A 248 -12.30 -7.91 -8.50
C ASP A 248 -10.82 -7.91 -8.09
N ARG A 249 -10.21 -6.74 -7.98
CA ARG A 249 -8.82 -6.55 -7.55
C ARG A 249 -8.67 -6.28 -6.07
N PHE A 250 -9.80 -6.05 -5.37
CA PHE A 250 -9.78 -5.80 -3.94
C PHE A 250 -9.91 -7.08 -3.13
N LEU A 251 -9.06 -7.24 -2.14
CA LEU A 251 -9.19 -8.22 -1.08
C LEU A 251 -10.08 -7.63 0.02
N PHE A 252 -11.22 -8.23 0.24
CA PHE A 252 -12.17 -7.80 1.26
C PHE A 252 -11.84 -8.47 2.59
N VAL A 253 -11.53 -7.67 3.59
CA VAL A 253 -11.21 -8.13 4.95
C VAL A 253 -12.42 -7.91 5.84
N TYR A 254 -13.12 -9.00 6.16
CA TYR A 254 -14.36 -8.98 6.92
C TYR A 254 -14.27 -9.97 8.10
N PRO A 255 -13.78 -9.54 9.28
CA PRO A 255 -13.57 -10.41 10.42
C PRO A 255 -14.83 -11.14 10.86
N LYS A 256 -14.69 -12.45 11.13
CA LYS A 256 -15.77 -13.26 11.72
C LYS A 256 -16.06 -12.83 13.15
N ASN A 257 -15.01 -12.63 13.94
CA ASN A 257 -15.11 -12.24 15.33
C ASN A 257 -15.20 -10.73 15.47
N ARG A 258 -16.42 -10.22 15.59
CA ARG A 258 -16.75 -8.79 15.65
C ARG A 258 -16.95 -8.27 17.05
N LYS A 259 -16.58 -9.06 18.08
CA LYS A 259 -16.69 -8.63 19.46
C LYS A 259 -15.43 -7.83 19.82
N ILE A 260 -15.64 -6.59 20.22
CA ILE A 260 -14.59 -5.82 20.91
C ILE A 260 -14.46 -6.45 22.29
N SER A 261 -13.33 -7.08 22.57
CA SER A 261 -13.03 -7.56 23.92
C SER A 261 -12.93 -6.35 24.84
N GLY A 262 -13.56 -6.42 26.02
CA GLY A 262 -13.35 -5.39 27.05
C GLY A 262 -11.86 -5.34 27.45
N TRP A 263 -11.40 -4.15 27.83
CA TRP A 263 -10.04 -3.98 28.36
C TRP A 263 -9.83 -4.87 29.58
N ARG A 264 -8.87 -5.80 29.52
CA ARG A 264 -8.50 -6.65 30.65
C ARG A 264 -7.61 -5.87 31.60
N ARG A 265 -8.10 -5.55 32.78
CA ARG A 265 -7.34 -4.82 33.83
C ARG A 265 -6.11 -5.59 34.33
N GLU A 266 -6.14 -6.92 34.28
CA GLU A 266 -5.13 -7.80 34.83
C GLU A 266 -3.81 -7.82 34.07
N GLU A 267 -3.80 -7.45 32.79
CA GLU A 267 -2.60 -7.48 31.95
C GLU A 267 -1.70 -6.23 32.06
N ARG A 268 -2.05 -5.27 32.91
CA ARG A 268 -1.24 -4.03 33.11
C ARG A 268 0.11 -4.29 33.78
N ASN A 269 0.27 -5.42 34.48
CA ASN A 269 1.47 -5.76 35.27
C ASN A 269 2.42 -6.75 34.59
N THR A 270 2.11 -7.24 33.38
CA THR A 270 3.04 -8.08 32.62
C THR A 270 3.95 -7.21 31.76
N ALA A 271 5.25 -7.53 31.76
CA ALA A 271 6.20 -6.87 30.87
C ALA A 271 5.72 -7.04 29.42
N ARG A 272 5.36 -5.91 28.79
CA ARG A 272 4.96 -5.91 27.40
C ARG A 272 6.19 -6.08 26.51
N PRO A 273 6.16 -7.00 25.53
CA PRO A 273 7.23 -7.04 24.53
C PRO A 273 7.28 -5.71 23.78
N ASP A 274 8.47 -5.30 23.40
CA ASP A 274 8.64 -4.09 22.59
C ASP A 274 8.25 -4.36 21.12
N ILE A 275 6.96 -4.53 20.91
CA ILE A 275 6.36 -4.91 19.63
C ILE A 275 6.68 -3.87 18.56
N MET A 276 6.61 -2.59 18.92
CA MET A 276 6.88 -1.50 17.96
C MET A 276 8.32 -1.53 17.45
N ASN A 277 9.32 -1.73 18.33
CA ASN A 277 10.71 -1.79 17.89
C ASN A 277 11.01 -3.04 17.08
N GLN A 278 10.39 -4.18 17.42
CA GLN A 278 10.50 -5.41 16.63
C GLN A 278 9.94 -5.18 15.21
N TRP A 279 8.75 -4.60 15.12
CA TRP A 279 8.09 -4.29 13.85
C TRP A 279 8.89 -3.25 13.05
N ARG A 280 9.33 -2.17 13.69
CA ARG A 280 10.18 -1.13 13.06
C ARG A 280 11.47 -1.72 12.49
N THR A 281 12.10 -2.63 13.18
CA THR A 281 13.32 -3.30 12.71
C THR A 281 13.06 -4.08 11.43
N ILE A 282 11.96 -4.82 11.35
CA ILE A 282 11.57 -5.58 10.15
C ILE A 282 11.32 -4.63 8.98
N ILE A 283 10.47 -3.63 9.17
CA ILE A 283 10.12 -2.69 8.10
C ILE A 283 11.34 -1.89 7.62
N ASN A 284 12.16 -1.37 8.51
CA ASN A 284 13.37 -0.63 8.14
C ASN A 284 14.36 -1.51 7.36
N ARG A 285 14.47 -2.80 7.70
CA ARG A 285 15.30 -3.75 6.95
C ARG A 285 14.77 -3.96 5.53
N ILE A 286 13.46 -4.03 5.35
CA ILE A 286 12.85 -4.14 4.01
C ILE A 286 13.04 -2.83 3.23
N LEU A 287 12.81 -1.68 3.86
CA LEU A 287 12.99 -0.36 3.23
C LEU A 287 14.45 -0.09 2.84
N SER A 288 15.42 -0.70 3.52
CA SER A 288 16.85 -0.56 3.17
C SER A 288 17.25 -1.34 1.90
N ILE A 289 16.41 -2.24 1.39
CA ILE A 289 16.64 -2.92 0.12
C ILE A 289 16.51 -1.91 -1.02
N PRO A 290 17.55 -1.65 -1.81
CA PRO A 290 17.49 -0.62 -2.85
C PRO A 290 16.57 -1.04 -4.01
N CYS A 291 15.85 -0.07 -4.57
CA CYS A 291 15.15 -0.24 -5.84
C CYS A 291 16.13 0.15 -6.97
N ILE A 292 16.82 -0.83 -7.54
CA ILE A 292 17.70 -0.60 -8.67
C ILE A 292 16.96 -1.05 -9.92
N LEU A 293 16.54 -0.06 -10.69
CA LEU A 293 15.99 -0.26 -12.02
C LEU A 293 17.16 -0.13 -13.01
N ASP A 294 17.32 -1.10 -13.88
CA ASP A 294 18.25 -0.98 -15.02
C ASP A 294 17.71 0.09 -15.99
N ASP A 295 18.57 0.54 -16.93
CA ASP A 295 18.19 1.52 -17.96
C ASP A 295 17.02 1.07 -18.83
N LYS A 296 16.68 -0.23 -18.80
CA LYS A 296 15.52 -0.83 -19.47
C LYS A 296 14.28 -0.87 -18.60
N GLY A 297 14.35 -0.37 -17.33
CA GLY A 297 13.24 -0.35 -16.39
C GLY A 297 12.94 -1.71 -15.76
N THR A 298 13.84 -2.68 -15.87
CA THR A 298 13.81 -3.94 -15.13
C THR A 298 14.63 -3.82 -13.85
N THR A 299 14.21 -4.49 -12.79
CA THR A 299 15.04 -4.58 -11.58
C THR A 299 16.35 -5.28 -11.92
N GLY A 300 17.47 -4.58 -11.74
CA GLY A 300 18.79 -5.13 -12.01
C GLY A 300 19.02 -6.44 -11.27
N LYS A 301 19.84 -7.32 -11.86
CA LYS A 301 20.30 -8.54 -11.21
C LYS A 301 21.07 -8.17 -9.94
N HIS A 302 20.39 -8.14 -8.83
CA HIS A 302 21.05 -8.13 -7.54
C HIS A 302 21.05 -9.50 -6.92
N GLY A 303 22.20 -9.76 -6.34
CA GLY A 303 22.66 -11.01 -5.79
C GLY A 303 21.53 -11.88 -5.27
N LYS A 304 21.62 -13.16 -5.61
CA LYS A 304 20.87 -14.20 -4.92
C LYS A 304 20.89 -13.86 -3.44
N ILE A 305 19.75 -13.38 -2.92
CA ILE A 305 19.44 -13.60 -1.51
C ILE A 305 19.21 -15.10 -1.50
N ASP A 306 20.22 -15.86 -1.08
CA ASP A 306 20.01 -17.27 -0.83
C ASP A 306 18.86 -17.35 0.18
N PRO A 307 17.77 -18.04 -0.18
CA PRO A 307 16.68 -18.24 0.76
C PRO A 307 17.26 -19.02 1.93
N VAL A 308 17.19 -18.44 3.10
CA VAL A 308 17.46 -19.17 4.35
C VAL A 308 16.44 -20.29 4.41
N GLY A 309 16.89 -21.51 4.08
CA GLY A 309 16.15 -22.76 4.28
C GLY A 309 14.79 -22.80 3.57
N THR A 310 14.78 -23.13 2.30
CA THR A 310 13.59 -23.72 1.67
C THR A 310 13.94 -25.16 1.36
N ASP A 311 13.44 -26.08 2.19
CA ASP A 311 13.19 -27.43 1.73
C ASP A 311 12.27 -27.32 0.52
N GLU A 312 12.66 -28.00 -0.56
CA GLU A 312 11.92 -28.04 -1.81
C GLU A 312 10.46 -28.43 -1.53
N ILE A 313 9.54 -27.49 -1.80
CA ILE A 313 8.12 -27.83 -1.84
C ILE A 313 7.91 -28.50 -3.20
N ASP A 314 7.87 -29.84 -3.20
CA ASP A 314 7.44 -30.64 -4.34
C ASP A 314 6.02 -30.22 -4.75
N PRO A 315 5.75 -29.98 -6.03
CA PRO A 315 4.40 -29.68 -6.48
C PRO A 315 3.53 -30.92 -6.29
N VAL A 316 2.49 -30.76 -5.50
CA VAL A 316 1.48 -31.79 -5.22
C VAL A 316 0.95 -32.40 -6.53
N LYS A 317 0.98 -33.73 -6.57
CA LYS A 317 0.28 -34.53 -7.55
C LYS A 317 -1.23 -34.36 -7.45
#